data_f82cc5739c458382cf3d7b0ce4ac1fb0
#
_entry.id   f82cc5739c458382cf3d7b0ce4ac1fb0
#
_cell.length_a   1.000
_cell.length_b   1.000
_cell.length_c   1.000
_cell.angle_alpha   90.00
_cell.angle_beta   90.00
_cell.angle_gamma   90.00
#
_symmetry.space_group_name_H-M   'P 1'
#
loop_
_entity.id
_entity.type
_entity.pdbx_description
1 polymer ?
#
loop_
_entity_poly.entity_id
_entity_poly.type
_entity_poly.pdbx_seq_one_letter_code
_entity_poly.pdbx_strand_id
1 'polypeptide(L)'
;MPGDARVVRTATGFVTAVIAAATPVDARSEGERLRARVAADVSDDELSAGVAGPKPGSSGAHFALVQAEQALALGRTNGGNGGTTHFDDLGPYRFVLGQPVSEIRAFSDHILGPLGADERNADLVQTLDAYLRLQGSVNGVARELYLHRNTVRHRLRRIAKLTGADLTNADSLLALRLAILGRQALVRLAS
;
A
#
# COMPACT_ATOMS: atom_id res chain seq x y z
N MET A 1 -12.24 -31.47 10.38
CA MET A 1 -13.18 -30.34 10.52
C MET A 1 -12.40 -29.08 10.37
N PRO A 2 -12.65 -28.20 9.40
CA PRO A 2 -12.03 -26.86 9.39
C PRO A 2 -12.62 -26.10 10.58
N GLY A 3 -11.73 -25.52 11.38
CA GLY A 3 -12.07 -24.80 12.60
C GLY A 3 -13.10 -23.71 12.36
N ASP A 4 -13.86 -23.40 13.41
CA ASP A 4 -14.94 -22.42 13.45
C ASP A 4 -14.60 -21.11 12.76
N ALA A 5 -14.94 -21.00 11.47
CA ALA A 5 -14.88 -19.73 10.76
C ALA A 5 -16.08 -18.88 11.23
N ARG A 6 -15.83 -17.81 11.96
CA ARG A 6 -16.86 -16.82 12.27
C ARG A 6 -16.94 -15.81 11.13
N VAL A 7 -18.02 -15.86 10.36
CA VAL A 7 -18.32 -14.88 9.33
C VAL A 7 -18.98 -13.67 9.99
N VAL A 8 -18.37 -12.50 9.85
CA VAL A 8 -18.92 -11.23 10.30
C VAL A 8 -19.29 -10.42 9.06
N ARG A 9 -20.57 -10.14 8.88
CA ARG A 9 -21.05 -9.29 7.78
C ARG A 9 -20.89 -7.82 8.17
N THR A 10 -20.11 -7.07 7.39
CA THR A 10 -20.00 -5.62 7.60
C THR A 10 -21.03 -4.87 6.75
N ALA A 11 -21.46 -3.68 7.19
CA ALA A 11 -22.47 -2.85 6.51
C ALA A 11 -21.99 -2.27 5.16
N THR A 12 -20.73 -2.44 4.81
CA THR A 12 -20.07 -1.87 3.62
C THR A 12 -19.97 -2.82 2.44
N GLY A 13 -20.68 -3.96 2.45
CA GLY A 13 -20.63 -4.93 1.34
C GLY A 13 -19.42 -5.89 1.38
N PHE A 14 -18.54 -5.78 2.37
CA PHE A 14 -17.45 -6.72 2.59
C PHE A 14 -17.90 -7.90 3.45
N VAL A 15 -17.36 -9.07 3.17
CA VAL A 15 -17.50 -10.24 4.04
C VAL A 15 -16.17 -10.45 4.77
N THR A 16 -16.23 -10.41 6.08
CA THR A 16 -15.07 -10.71 6.93
C THR A 16 -15.21 -12.11 7.52
N ALA A 17 -14.17 -12.90 7.39
CA ALA A 17 -14.08 -14.20 8.06
C ALA A 17 -12.88 -14.21 9.00
N VAL A 18 -13.11 -14.63 10.24
CA VAL A 18 -12.05 -14.91 11.22
C VAL A 18 -11.88 -16.40 11.32
N ILE A 19 -10.71 -16.89 10.96
CA ILE A 19 -10.37 -18.32 10.88
C ILE A 19 -9.21 -18.58 11.82
N ALA A 20 -9.25 -19.68 12.54
CA ALA A 20 -8.11 -20.13 13.32
C ALA A 20 -7.00 -20.62 12.39
N ALA A 21 -5.81 -20.03 12.51
CA ALA A 21 -4.61 -20.45 11.78
C ALA A 21 -3.43 -20.53 12.75
N ALA A 22 -2.66 -21.61 12.67
CA ALA A 22 -1.50 -21.82 13.52
C ALA A 22 -0.28 -21.06 13.01
N THR A 23 -0.13 -20.98 11.69
CA THR A 23 1.01 -20.34 11.03
C THR A 23 0.57 -19.34 9.95
N PRO A 24 1.44 -18.41 9.51
CA PRO A 24 1.17 -17.55 8.36
C PRO A 24 0.91 -18.35 7.05
N VAL A 25 1.52 -19.51 6.91
CA VAL A 25 1.30 -20.39 5.75
C VAL A 25 -0.12 -20.96 5.77
N ASP A 26 -0.60 -21.38 6.94
CA ASP A 26 -1.97 -21.86 7.09
C ASP A 26 -2.98 -20.74 6.79
N ALA A 27 -2.75 -19.53 7.31
CA ALA A 27 -3.58 -18.37 7.04
C ALA A 27 -3.67 -18.07 5.54
N ARG A 28 -2.54 -18.18 4.83
CA ARG A 28 -2.46 -18.00 3.38
C ARG A 28 -3.33 -19.01 2.64
N SER A 29 -3.14 -20.28 2.94
CA SER A 29 -3.85 -21.37 2.30
C SER A 29 -5.35 -21.32 2.56
N GLU A 30 -5.76 -21.02 3.79
CA GLU A 30 -7.17 -20.92 4.14
C GLU A 30 -7.83 -19.68 3.52
N GLY A 31 -7.13 -18.55 3.46
CA GLY A 31 -7.61 -17.34 2.81
C GLY A 31 -7.88 -17.56 1.32
N GLU A 32 -6.96 -18.21 0.60
CA GLU A 32 -7.15 -18.54 -0.83
C GLU A 32 -8.30 -19.51 -1.06
N ARG A 33 -8.39 -20.59 -0.23
CA ARG A 33 -9.49 -21.54 -0.31
C ARG A 33 -10.83 -20.87 -0.09
N LEU A 34 -10.92 -19.98 0.91
CA LEU A 34 -12.16 -19.28 1.21
C LEU A 34 -12.55 -18.35 0.07
N ARG A 35 -11.62 -17.56 -0.47
CA ARG A 35 -11.85 -16.71 -1.63
C ARG A 35 -12.39 -17.52 -2.81
N ALA A 36 -11.69 -18.59 -3.18
CA ALA A 36 -12.07 -19.43 -4.32
C ALA A 36 -13.47 -20.06 -4.13
N ARG A 37 -13.79 -20.46 -2.91
CA ARG A 37 -15.10 -21.01 -2.59
C ARG A 37 -16.21 -19.97 -2.71
N VAL A 38 -16.01 -18.79 -2.13
CA VAL A 38 -17.00 -17.69 -2.20
C VAL A 38 -17.14 -17.22 -3.65
N ALA A 39 -16.05 -17.08 -4.41
CA ALA A 39 -16.07 -16.72 -5.82
C ALA A 39 -16.94 -17.70 -6.65
N ALA A 40 -16.78 -19.00 -6.42
CA ALA A 40 -17.58 -20.03 -7.06
C ALA A 40 -19.07 -19.96 -6.67
N ASP A 41 -19.36 -19.74 -5.37
CA ASP A 41 -20.73 -19.68 -4.84
C ASP A 41 -21.50 -18.45 -5.38
N VAL A 42 -20.81 -17.32 -5.60
CA VAL A 42 -21.42 -16.08 -6.12
C VAL A 42 -21.24 -15.92 -7.64
N SER A 43 -20.52 -16.83 -8.29
CA SER A 43 -20.18 -16.77 -9.72
C SER A 43 -19.49 -15.45 -10.10
N ASP A 44 -18.52 -15.03 -9.27
CA ASP A 44 -17.75 -13.78 -9.45
C ASP A 44 -16.24 -14.09 -9.42
N ASP A 45 -15.65 -14.22 -10.60
CA ASP A 45 -14.21 -14.46 -10.76
C ASP A 45 -13.35 -13.24 -10.39
N GLU A 46 -13.95 -12.06 -10.32
CA GLU A 46 -13.27 -10.81 -9.91
C GLU A 46 -13.28 -10.62 -8.38
N LEU A 47 -13.83 -11.55 -7.62
CA LEU A 47 -13.83 -11.49 -6.16
C LEU A 47 -12.39 -11.45 -5.63
N SER A 48 -12.06 -10.37 -4.94
CA SER A 48 -10.74 -10.17 -4.32
C SER A 48 -10.79 -10.41 -2.83
N ALA A 49 -9.69 -10.88 -2.25
CA ALA A 49 -9.55 -11.08 -0.81
C ALA A 49 -8.27 -10.46 -0.26
N GLY A 50 -8.37 -9.87 0.93
CA GLY A 50 -7.22 -9.50 1.74
C GLY A 50 -7.06 -10.47 2.90
N VAL A 51 -5.85 -10.91 3.18
CA VAL A 51 -5.52 -11.88 4.24
C VAL A 51 -4.43 -11.34 5.15
N ALA A 52 -4.62 -11.46 6.45
CA ALA A 52 -3.57 -11.24 7.43
C ALA A 52 -3.22 -12.55 8.16
N GLY A 53 -1.98 -12.63 8.63
CA GLY A 53 -1.50 -13.77 9.40
C GLY A 53 -2.08 -13.85 10.80
N PRO A 54 -1.87 -14.97 11.49
CA PRO A 54 -2.40 -15.18 12.84
C PRO A 54 -1.82 -14.15 13.81
N LYS A 55 -2.67 -13.68 14.71
CA LYS A 55 -2.31 -12.78 15.81
C LYS A 55 -2.87 -13.34 17.10
N PRO A 56 -2.11 -13.32 18.20
CA PRO A 56 -2.59 -13.87 19.47
C PRO A 56 -3.63 -12.97 20.15
N GLY A 57 -4.62 -13.60 20.80
CA GLY A 57 -5.61 -12.93 21.62
C GLY A 57 -6.70 -12.15 20.87
N SER A 58 -7.66 -11.61 21.60
CA SER A 58 -8.80 -10.89 21.03
C SER A 58 -8.42 -9.57 20.36
N SER A 59 -7.47 -8.82 20.93
CA SER A 59 -6.91 -7.62 20.30
C SER A 59 -6.14 -7.96 19.02
N GLY A 60 -5.55 -9.16 18.93
CA GLY A 60 -4.89 -9.66 17.74
C GLY A 60 -5.86 -9.85 16.58
N ALA A 61 -7.07 -10.32 16.82
CA ALA A 61 -8.10 -10.46 15.79
C ALA A 61 -8.48 -9.10 15.16
N HIS A 62 -8.59 -8.03 15.97
CA HIS A 62 -8.84 -6.70 15.46
C HIS A 62 -7.68 -6.20 14.59
N PHE A 63 -6.43 -6.39 15.03
CA PHE A 63 -5.25 -6.06 14.24
C PHE A 63 -5.19 -6.83 12.92
N ALA A 64 -5.48 -8.13 12.94
CA ALA A 64 -5.52 -8.95 11.74
C ALA A 64 -6.59 -8.47 10.77
N LEU A 65 -7.77 -8.06 11.27
CA LEU A 65 -8.84 -7.49 10.43
C LEU A 65 -8.36 -6.22 9.71
N VAL A 66 -7.82 -5.26 10.44
CA VAL A 66 -7.29 -4.00 9.84
C VAL A 66 -6.23 -4.30 8.78
N GLN A 67 -5.32 -5.23 9.06
CA GLN A 67 -4.28 -5.63 8.11
C GLN A 67 -4.87 -6.34 6.88
N ALA A 68 -5.90 -7.16 7.03
CA ALA A 68 -6.57 -7.80 5.90
C ALA A 68 -7.31 -6.79 5.01
N GLU A 69 -8.00 -5.81 5.61
CA GLU A 69 -8.64 -4.70 4.88
C GLU A 69 -7.61 -3.88 4.08
N GLN A 70 -6.47 -3.56 4.68
CA GLN A 70 -5.38 -2.86 4.01
C GLN A 70 -4.79 -3.69 2.85
N ALA A 71 -4.63 -5.01 3.06
CA ALA A 71 -4.17 -5.91 2.01
C ALA A 71 -5.15 -5.96 0.83
N LEU A 72 -6.46 -6.02 1.11
CA LEU A 72 -7.49 -5.98 0.08
C LEU A 72 -7.45 -4.68 -0.73
N ALA A 73 -7.44 -3.53 -0.06
CA ALA A 73 -7.43 -2.22 -0.71
C ALA A 73 -6.21 -2.03 -1.63
N LEU A 74 -5.01 -2.43 -1.17
CA LEU A 74 -3.79 -2.31 -1.96
C LEU A 74 -3.67 -3.37 -3.05
N GLY A 75 -4.16 -4.59 -2.80
CA GLY A 75 -4.12 -5.69 -3.75
C GLY A 75 -4.93 -5.40 -5.01
N ARG A 76 -6.14 -4.90 -4.86
CA ARG A 76 -7.00 -4.50 -5.98
C ARG A 76 -6.35 -3.45 -6.90
N THR A 77 -5.51 -2.60 -6.35
CA THR A 77 -4.85 -1.53 -7.12
C THR A 77 -3.59 -2.01 -7.85
N ASN A 78 -2.88 -3.01 -7.32
CA ASN A 78 -1.60 -3.47 -7.86
C ASN A 78 -1.72 -4.72 -8.73
N GLY A 79 -2.72 -5.58 -8.48
CA GLY A 79 -2.88 -6.88 -9.14
C GLY A 79 -4.16 -7.02 -9.97
N GLY A 80 -5.02 -6.01 -9.98
CA GLY A 80 -6.36 -6.13 -10.57
C GLY A 80 -7.35 -6.86 -9.64
N ASN A 81 -8.54 -7.16 -10.17
CA ASN A 81 -9.56 -7.91 -9.46
C ASN A 81 -9.32 -9.43 -9.55
N GLY A 82 -9.91 -10.20 -8.64
CA GLY A 82 -9.92 -11.66 -8.69
C GLY A 82 -8.77 -12.35 -7.96
N GLY A 83 -7.99 -11.65 -7.15
CA GLY A 83 -6.82 -12.21 -6.45
C GLY A 83 -6.91 -12.18 -4.92
N THR A 84 -6.02 -12.94 -4.28
CA THR A 84 -5.79 -12.87 -2.83
C THR A 84 -4.50 -12.12 -2.55
N THR A 85 -4.59 -11.07 -1.74
CA THR A 85 -3.44 -10.29 -1.31
C THR A 85 -3.17 -10.53 0.18
N HIS A 86 -1.94 -10.92 0.50
CA HIS A 86 -1.51 -11.11 1.88
C HIS A 86 -0.83 -9.83 2.40
N PHE A 87 -1.16 -9.44 3.63
CA PHE A 87 -0.55 -8.27 4.25
C PHE A 87 0.98 -8.36 4.30
N ASP A 88 1.51 -9.57 4.54
CA ASP A 88 2.96 -9.79 4.60
C ASP A 88 3.67 -9.61 3.24
N ASP A 89 2.94 -9.71 2.12
CA ASP A 89 3.47 -9.52 0.77
C ASP A 89 3.46 -8.05 0.31
N LEU A 90 2.92 -7.14 1.12
CA LEU A 90 2.85 -5.72 0.78
C LEU A 90 4.21 -5.00 0.79
N GLY A 91 5.30 -5.70 1.14
CA GLY A 91 6.65 -5.13 1.13
C GLY A 91 6.76 -3.88 2.01
N PRO A 92 7.32 -2.76 1.49
CA PRO A 92 7.49 -1.53 2.26
C PRO A 92 6.19 -0.91 2.77
N TYR A 93 5.06 -1.14 2.10
CA TYR A 93 3.75 -0.65 2.55
C TYR A 93 3.36 -1.20 3.92
N ARG A 94 3.75 -2.44 4.22
CA ARG A 94 3.50 -3.06 5.53
C ARG A 94 4.04 -2.22 6.69
N PHE A 95 5.21 -1.63 6.52
CA PHE A 95 5.81 -0.78 7.54
C PHE A 95 5.04 0.52 7.74
N VAL A 96 4.62 1.15 6.64
CA VAL A 96 3.84 2.39 6.67
C VAL A 96 2.45 2.14 7.25
N LEU A 97 1.77 1.09 6.80
CA LEU A 97 0.40 0.74 7.20
C LEU A 97 0.30 0.21 8.65
N GLY A 98 1.42 -0.14 9.27
CA GLY A 98 1.48 -0.46 10.70
C GLY A 98 1.25 0.75 11.63
N GLN A 99 1.21 1.96 11.06
CA GLN A 99 1.01 3.20 11.80
C GLN A 99 -0.45 3.68 11.71
N PRO A 100 -0.94 4.46 12.70
CA PRO A 100 -2.24 5.13 12.59
C PRO A 100 -2.30 6.05 11.36
N VAL A 101 -3.47 6.16 10.73
CA VAL A 101 -3.69 7.00 9.54
C VAL A 101 -3.26 8.46 9.77
N SER A 102 -3.51 9.00 10.98
CA SER A 102 -3.07 10.34 11.37
C SER A 102 -1.56 10.51 11.34
N GLU A 103 -0.81 9.50 11.81
CA GLU A 103 0.64 9.53 11.82
C GLU A 103 1.23 9.40 10.41
N ILE A 104 0.65 8.52 9.58
CA ILE A 104 1.04 8.41 8.17
C ILE A 104 0.85 9.74 7.45
N ARG A 105 -0.29 10.41 7.69
CA ARG A 105 -0.59 11.71 7.10
C ARG A 105 0.39 12.78 7.59
N ALA A 106 0.54 12.92 8.92
CA ALA A 106 1.42 13.90 9.51
C ALA A 106 2.88 13.75 9.05
N PHE A 107 3.38 12.51 9.00
CA PHE A 107 4.71 12.21 8.46
C PHE A 107 4.84 12.60 6.99
N SER A 108 3.87 12.19 6.17
CA SER A 108 3.90 12.48 4.73
C SER A 108 3.84 13.98 4.45
N ASP A 109 2.98 14.71 5.16
CA ASP A 109 2.84 16.16 5.01
C ASP A 109 4.10 16.90 5.49
N HIS A 110 4.73 16.44 6.57
CA HIS A 110 5.98 17.00 7.08
C HIS A 110 7.13 16.81 6.07
N ILE A 111 7.32 15.61 5.54
CA ILE A 111 8.44 15.29 4.64
C ILE A 111 8.26 15.90 3.25
N LEU A 112 7.04 15.85 2.71
CA LEU A 112 6.78 16.39 1.36
C LEU A 112 6.56 17.91 1.37
N GLY A 113 6.10 18.47 2.48
CA GLY A 113 5.87 19.90 2.63
C GLY A 113 5.06 20.50 1.46
N PRO A 114 5.49 21.64 0.91
CA PRO A 114 4.79 22.31 -0.20
C PRO A 114 4.68 21.45 -1.47
N LEU A 115 5.56 20.48 -1.66
CA LEU A 115 5.48 19.55 -2.80
C LEU A 115 4.19 18.73 -2.74
N GLY A 116 3.83 18.26 -1.54
CA GLY A 116 2.66 17.43 -1.34
C GLY A 116 1.35 18.20 -1.19
N ALA A 117 1.41 19.45 -0.75
CA ALA A 117 0.23 20.25 -0.44
C ALA A 117 -0.45 20.88 -1.67
N ASP A 118 0.25 21.00 -2.79
CA ASP A 118 -0.24 21.71 -3.98
C ASP A 118 -0.42 20.74 -5.16
N GLU A 119 -1.65 20.59 -5.62
CA GLU A 119 -2.01 19.74 -6.77
C GLU A 119 -1.27 20.13 -8.07
N ARG A 120 -0.88 21.41 -8.21
CA ARG A 120 -0.06 21.90 -9.32
C ARG A 120 1.32 21.25 -9.38
N ASN A 121 1.75 20.58 -8.31
CA ASN A 121 3.00 19.85 -8.25
C ASN A 121 2.85 18.36 -8.59
N ALA A 122 1.71 17.91 -9.13
CA ALA A 122 1.47 16.51 -9.45
C ALA A 122 2.55 15.91 -10.37
N ASP A 123 3.03 16.69 -11.34
CA ASP A 123 4.11 16.30 -12.25
C ASP A 123 5.47 16.14 -11.54
N LEU A 124 5.72 16.94 -10.50
CA LEU A 124 6.90 16.81 -9.65
C LEU A 124 6.81 15.58 -8.74
N VAL A 125 5.62 15.34 -8.15
CA VAL A 125 5.37 14.13 -7.34
C VAL A 125 5.58 12.87 -8.19
N GLN A 126 5.05 12.83 -9.41
CA GLN A 126 5.27 11.73 -10.35
C GLN A 126 6.76 11.55 -10.69
N THR A 127 7.48 12.65 -10.90
CA THR A 127 8.93 12.62 -11.18
C THR A 127 9.70 12.08 -9.97
N LEU A 128 9.34 12.50 -8.75
CA LEU A 128 9.96 12.01 -7.53
C LEU A 128 9.70 10.51 -7.34
N ASP A 129 8.46 10.04 -7.50
CA ASP A 129 8.14 8.62 -7.37
C ASP A 129 8.94 7.77 -8.36
N ALA A 130 8.98 8.16 -9.63
CA ALA A 130 9.79 7.48 -10.65
C ALA A 130 11.28 7.48 -10.28
N TYR A 131 11.82 8.62 -9.80
CA TYR A 131 13.22 8.75 -9.40
C TYR A 131 13.58 7.81 -8.25
N LEU A 132 12.71 7.71 -7.24
CA LEU A 132 12.89 6.82 -6.10
C LEU A 132 12.77 5.33 -6.49
N ARG A 133 11.82 4.96 -7.35
CA ARG A 133 11.66 3.59 -7.84
C ARG A 133 12.84 3.15 -8.73
N LEU A 134 13.35 4.06 -9.54
CA LEU A 134 14.45 3.81 -10.45
C LEU A 134 15.83 4.08 -9.82
N GLN A 135 15.90 4.06 -8.47
CA GLN A 135 17.15 4.16 -7.71
C GLN A 135 18.03 5.36 -8.11
N GLY A 136 17.39 6.52 -8.34
CA GLY A 136 18.12 7.74 -8.69
C GLY A 136 18.50 7.87 -10.17
N SER A 137 18.05 7.00 -11.05
CA SER A 137 18.40 7.01 -12.47
C SER A 137 17.67 8.10 -13.25
N VAL A 138 18.31 9.26 -13.44
CA VAL A 138 17.76 10.37 -14.25
C VAL A 138 17.41 9.92 -15.68
N ASN A 139 18.23 9.08 -16.28
CA ASN A 139 17.96 8.56 -17.63
C ASN A 139 16.80 7.57 -17.64
N GLY A 140 16.64 6.78 -16.59
CA GLY A 140 15.48 5.89 -16.39
C GLY A 140 14.19 6.69 -16.29
N VAL A 141 14.17 7.72 -15.43
CA VAL A 141 13.02 8.63 -15.28
C VAL A 141 12.67 9.33 -16.58
N ALA A 142 13.69 9.82 -17.31
CA ALA A 142 13.49 10.49 -18.60
C ALA A 142 12.78 9.58 -19.61
N ARG A 143 13.17 8.32 -19.70
CA ARG A 143 12.53 7.31 -20.56
C ARG A 143 11.12 6.98 -20.11
N GLU A 144 10.92 6.72 -18.81
CA GLU A 144 9.63 6.32 -18.26
C GLU A 144 8.57 7.41 -18.41
N LEU A 145 8.95 8.68 -18.19
CA LEU A 145 8.03 9.82 -18.24
C LEU A 145 8.01 10.53 -19.60
N TYR A 146 8.73 10.00 -20.61
CA TYR A 146 8.86 10.61 -21.95
C TYR A 146 9.35 12.07 -21.90
N LEU A 147 10.33 12.34 -21.02
CA LEU A 147 10.91 13.67 -20.81
C LEU A 147 12.36 13.73 -21.27
N HIS A 148 12.83 14.93 -21.60
CA HIS A 148 14.26 15.15 -21.78
C HIS A 148 14.98 15.10 -20.41
N ARG A 149 16.19 14.53 -20.36
CA ARG A 149 16.99 14.42 -19.14
C ARG A 149 17.20 15.75 -18.39
N ASN A 150 17.29 16.86 -19.11
CA ASN A 150 17.46 18.17 -18.51
C ASN A 150 16.18 18.64 -17.80
N THR A 151 15.00 18.30 -18.32
CA THR A 151 13.71 18.54 -17.67
C THR A 151 13.63 17.77 -16.36
N VAL A 152 14.03 16.50 -16.35
CA VAL A 152 14.08 15.69 -15.12
C VAL A 152 15.01 16.34 -14.09
N ARG A 153 16.23 16.75 -14.47
CA ARG A 153 17.16 17.43 -13.56
C ARG A 153 16.60 18.75 -13.03
N HIS A 154 15.89 19.51 -13.87
CA HIS A 154 15.24 20.74 -13.43
C HIS A 154 14.13 20.46 -12.40
N ARG A 155 13.28 19.44 -12.66
CA ARG A 155 12.23 19.01 -11.73
C ARG A 155 12.82 18.53 -10.40
N LEU A 156 13.89 17.72 -10.42
CA LEU A 156 14.56 17.24 -9.21
C LEU A 156 15.13 18.39 -8.36
N ARG A 157 15.73 19.42 -8.98
CA ARG A 157 16.18 20.61 -8.26
C ARG A 157 15.02 21.37 -7.61
N ARG A 158 13.86 21.45 -8.30
CA ARG A 158 12.67 22.08 -7.74
C ARG A 158 12.09 21.25 -6.59
N ILE A 159 12.09 19.93 -6.72
CA ILE A 159 11.67 18.99 -5.64
C ILE A 159 12.55 19.20 -4.41
N ALA A 160 13.88 19.16 -4.55
CA ALA A 160 14.81 19.40 -3.46
C ALA A 160 14.56 20.77 -2.77
N LYS A 161 14.27 21.82 -3.54
CA LYS A 161 13.94 23.12 -2.99
C LYS A 161 12.62 23.13 -2.21
N LEU A 162 11.58 22.43 -2.69
CA LEU A 162 10.26 22.40 -2.06
C LEU A 162 10.24 21.54 -0.79
N THR A 163 10.99 20.45 -0.77
CA THR A 163 11.05 19.51 0.35
C THR A 163 12.16 19.83 1.34
N GLY A 164 13.15 20.62 0.95
CA GLY A 164 14.39 20.82 1.72
C GLY A 164 15.31 19.58 1.75
N ALA A 165 14.97 18.51 1.03
CA ALA A 165 15.67 17.25 1.09
C ALA A 165 16.91 17.23 0.18
N ASP A 166 17.99 16.62 0.68
CA ASP A 166 19.16 16.28 -0.12
C ASP A 166 18.91 14.96 -0.87
N LEU A 167 18.72 15.05 -2.18
CA LEU A 167 18.47 13.88 -3.05
C LEU A 167 19.72 13.02 -3.28
N THR A 168 20.86 13.32 -2.68
CA THR A 168 22.07 12.50 -2.68
C THR A 168 22.23 11.73 -1.36
N ASN A 169 21.48 12.10 -0.33
CA ASN A 169 21.53 11.48 0.99
C ASN A 169 20.55 10.30 1.07
N ALA A 170 21.02 9.13 1.50
CA ALA A 170 20.25 7.89 1.55
C ALA A 170 19.04 7.98 2.50
N ASP A 171 19.22 8.61 3.69
CA ASP A 171 18.14 8.74 4.67
C ASP A 171 17.05 9.70 4.18
N SER A 172 17.44 10.80 3.50
CA SER A 172 16.51 11.71 2.84
C SER A 172 15.70 11.00 1.76
N LEU A 173 16.34 10.18 0.93
CA LEU A 173 15.65 9.37 -0.10
C LEU A 173 14.70 8.35 0.51
N LEU A 174 15.10 7.70 1.62
CA LEU A 174 14.24 6.77 2.34
C LEU A 174 13.02 7.50 2.92
N ALA A 175 13.22 8.64 3.58
CA ALA A 175 12.12 9.43 4.13
C ALA A 175 11.13 9.88 3.04
N LEU A 176 11.62 10.39 1.91
CA LEU A 176 10.80 10.73 0.74
C LEU A 176 10.05 9.51 0.20
N ARG A 177 10.70 8.33 0.14
CA ARG A 177 10.06 7.10 -0.33
C ARG A 177 8.93 6.68 0.58
N LEU A 178 9.13 6.69 1.90
CA LEU A 178 8.09 6.36 2.88
C LEU A 178 6.93 7.36 2.82
N ALA A 179 7.21 8.65 2.65
CA ALA A 179 6.18 9.67 2.54
C ALA A 179 5.32 9.52 1.27
N ILE A 180 5.92 9.22 0.13
CA ILE A 180 5.19 8.92 -1.12
C ILE A 180 4.33 7.66 -0.95
N LEU A 181 4.88 6.58 -0.38
CA LEU A 181 4.15 5.34 -0.11
C LEU A 181 2.98 5.59 0.84
N GLY A 182 3.19 6.41 1.89
CA GLY A 182 2.14 6.81 2.82
C GLY A 182 0.98 7.51 2.12
N ARG A 183 1.26 8.51 1.30
CA ARG A 183 0.22 9.20 0.51
C ARG A 183 -0.53 8.26 -0.42
N GLN A 184 0.19 7.41 -1.14
CA GLN A 184 -0.43 6.43 -2.03
C GLN A 184 -1.33 5.48 -1.27
N ALA A 185 -0.90 4.99 -0.09
CA ALA A 185 -1.70 4.15 0.77
C ALA A 185 -2.96 4.85 1.26
N LEU A 186 -2.87 6.11 1.71
CA LEU A 186 -4.01 6.90 2.18
C LEU A 186 -5.06 7.12 1.08
N VAL A 187 -4.65 7.40 -0.14
CA VAL A 187 -5.56 7.55 -1.28
C VAL A 187 -6.30 6.25 -1.57
N ARG A 188 -5.58 5.12 -1.55
CA ARG A 188 -6.15 3.78 -1.82
C ARG A 188 -7.06 3.27 -0.72
N LEU A 189 -6.81 3.66 0.54
CA LEU A 189 -7.68 3.29 1.66
C LEU A 189 -8.95 4.14 1.72
N ALA A 190 -8.99 5.28 1.03
CA ALA A 190 -10.15 6.19 0.98
C ALA A 190 -11.06 5.92 -0.24
N SER A 191 -10.62 5.13 -1.22
CA SER A 191 -11.36 4.72 -2.42
C SER A 191 -12.06 3.38 -2.22
#